data_5bf5863f1c670c892c80c0c56f14cdbc
#
_entry.id   5bf5863f1c670c892c80c0c56f14cdbc
#
_cell.length_a   1.000
_cell.length_b   1.000
_cell.length_c   1.000
_cell.angle_alpha   90.00
_cell.angle_beta   90.00
_cell.angle_gamma   90.00
#
_symmetry.space_group_name_H-M   'P 1'
#
loop_
_entity.id
_entity.type
_entity.pdbx_description
1 polymer ?
#
loop_
_entity_poly.entity_id
_entity_poly.type
_entity_poly.pdbx_seq_one_letter_code
_entity_poly.pdbx_strand_id
1 'polypeptide(L)'
;MGRGSEEDRLYHEVAKHMEEIIAPVERDLIKAELTKEAFLRYTNNGNNEVYLVNYHTAPHIMREIGRLRELTFRGAGGGTGLALDIDENDTCEHNYDQLIAWNPEDEEIIAGYRVIRCNNAIDREGNIHLSTSHYFDFSEEFKKQYLPYSIELGRSWVQPRYQPSVDNRKGLFSLDNLWDGLGALVVLNPDIKYLFGKVTMYPRFNAEARDLLIYFMEHYFPDRKKLLKPLDNLFLGYKTDISTFEGIFDGLDYKEGYKILNKRVRELGENIPPLINTYMNLSPTMMTFGTAMNDEFGEVEETGILITIDDIYEVKKDRHIKTFERDKVYGSRTKESTQ
;
A
#
# COMPACT_ATOMS: atom_id res chain seq x y z
N MET A 1 1.38 -18.52 41.73
CA MET A 1 0.85 -19.32 40.63
C MET A 1 0.31 -18.35 39.60
N GLY A 2 1.07 -18.18 38.52
CA GLY A 2 0.90 -17.11 37.54
C GLY A 2 -0.36 -17.31 36.71
N ARG A 3 -1.10 -16.25 36.57
CA ARG A 3 -2.10 -16.06 35.50
C ARG A 3 -1.26 -15.79 34.23
N GLY A 4 -1.08 -16.81 33.39
CA GLY A 4 -0.79 -16.56 31.99
C GLY A 4 -1.97 -15.75 31.46
N SER A 5 -1.73 -14.59 30.87
CA SER A 5 -2.76 -13.71 30.41
C SER A 5 -3.60 -14.42 29.33
N GLU A 6 -4.85 -14.08 29.24
CA GLU A 6 -5.76 -14.56 28.18
C GLU A 6 -5.16 -14.26 26.80
N GLU A 7 -4.40 -13.18 26.69
CA GLU A 7 -3.58 -12.80 25.53
C GLU A 7 -2.48 -13.82 25.19
N ASP A 8 -1.79 -14.39 26.21
CA ASP A 8 -0.77 -15.43 25.96
C ASP A 8 -1.42 -16.73 25.47
N ARG A 9 -2.64 -17.04 25.89
CA ARG A 9 -3.40 -18.19 25.38
C ARG A 9 -3.90 -17.97 23.96
N LEU A 10 -4.45 -16.79 23.65
CA LEU A 10 -4.86 -16.41 22.30
C LEU A 10 -3.64 -16.42 21.34
N TYR A 11 -2.51 -15.89 21.79
CA TYR A 11 -1.26 -15.90 21.01
C TYR A 11 -0.78 -17.32 20.71
N HIS A 12 -0.89 -18.23 21.68
CA HIS A 12 -0.57 -19.65 21.48
C HIS A 12 -1.62 -20.41 20.62
N GLU A 13 -2.89 -20.01 20.64
CA GLU A 13 -3.91 -20.60 19.77
C GLU A 13 -3.79 -20.10 18.33
N VAL A 14 -3.54 -18.83 18.10
CA VAL A 14 -3.29 -18.25 16.77
C VAL A 14 -1.98 -18.80 16.20
N ALA A 15 -0.93 -18.91 16.99
CA ALA A 15 0.34 -19.53 16.56
C ALA A 15 0.21 -21.02 16.20
N LYS A 16 -0.77 -21.72 16.75
CA LYS A 16 -1.02 -23.14 16.47
C LYS A 16 -1.64 -23.41 15.09
N HIS A 17 -2.15 -22.40 14.40
CA HIS A 17 -2.83 -22.55 13.11
C HIS A 17 -2.12 -21.87 11.93
N MET A 18 -0.93 -21.26 12.14
CA MET A 18 -0.15 -20.71 11.05
C MET A 18 0.55 -21.79 10.25
N GLU A 19 0.32 -21.79 8.93
CA GLU A 19 1.05 -22.64 8.00
C GLU A 19 2.52 -22.21 7.90
N GLU A 20 3.40 -23.18 7.59
CA GLU A 20 4.78 -22.87 7.25
C GLU A 20 4.84 -22.14 5.91
N ILE A 21 5.56 -21.01 5.85
CA ILE A 21 5.74 -20.27 4.62
C ILE A 21 6.56 -21.11 3.64
N ILE A 22 6.15 -21.13 2.37
CA ILE A 22 6.85 -21.91 1.34
C ILE A 22 8.32 -21.50 1.20
N ALA A 23 9.14 -22.41 0.68
CA ALA A 23 10.52 -22.10 0.29
C ALA A 23 10.56 -21.05 -0.85
N PRO A 24 11.65 -20.28 -0.96
CA PRO A 24 11.87 -19.36 -2.09
C PRO A 24 11.72 -20.07 -3.44
N VAL A 25 11.07 -19.40 -4.39
CA VAL A 25 10.96 -19.89 -5.77
C VAL A 25 12.32 -19.82 -6.46
N GLU A 26 12.63 -20.81 -7.29
CA GLU A 26 13.87 -20.86 -8.05
C GLU A 26 14.06 -19.60 -8.90
N ARG A 27 15.27 -18.99 -8.82
CA ARG A 27 15.57 -17.71 -9.49
C ARG A 27 15.44 -17.76 -11.00
N ASP A 28 15.80 -18.89 -11.62
CA ASP A 28 15.70 -19.03 -13.08
C ASP A 28 14.26 -19.05 -13.57
N LEU A 29 13.32 -19.57 -12.78
CA LEU A 29 11.88 -19.50 -13.07
C LEU A 29 11.34 -18.08 -12.99
N ILE A 30 11.78 -17.31 -11.99
CA ILE A 30 11.43 -15.89 -11.86
C ILE A 30 11.99 -15.10 -13.04
N LYS A 31 13.28 -15.25 -13.34
CA LYS A 31 13.93 -14.53 -14.44
C LYS A 31 13.31 -14.82 -15.80
N ALA A 32 12.84 -16.05 -16.03
CA ALA A 32 12.17 -16.43 -17.28
C ALA A 32 10.85 -15.67 -17.52
N GLU A 33 10.18 -15.22 -16.44
CA GLU A 33 8.93 -14.47 -16.50
C GLU A 33 9.13 -12.94 -16.50
N LEU A 34 10.34 -12.45 -16.24
CA LEU A 34 10.71 -11.01 -16.35
C LEU A 34 10.93 -10.64 -17.82
N THR A 35 9.84 -10.59 -18.59
CA THR A 35 9.89 -10.35 -20.03
C THR A 35 9.97 -8.87 -20.38
N LYS A 36 10.31 -8.58 -21.65
CA LYS A 36 10.34 -7.20 -22.16
C LYS A 36 8.95 -6.54 -22.13
N GLU A 37 7.92 -7.33 -22.36
CA GLU A 37 6.51 -6.90 -22.35
C GLU A 37 6.06 -6.50 -20.95
N ALA A 38 6.56 -7.18 -19.94
CA ALA A 38 6.26 -6.89 -18.53
C ALA A 38 7.10 -5.71 -17.98
N PHE A 39 8.22 -5.40 -18.60
CA PHE A 39 9.12 -4.33 -18.15
C PHE A 39 8.47 -2.96 -18.34
N LEU A 40 8.47 -2.14 -17.28
CA LEU A 40 7.96 -0.77 -17.32
C LEU A 40 9.09 0.27 -17.45
N ARG A 41 10.04 0.22 -16.53
CA ARG A 41 11.12 1.21 -16.47
C ARG A 41 12.26 0.78 -15.54
N TYR A 42 13.37 1.47 -15.67
CA TYR A 42 14.41 1.50 -14.63
C TYR A 42 14.01 2.49 -13.54
N THR A 43 14.44 2.22 -12.31
CA THR A 43 14.23 3.12 -11.18
C THR A 43 15.17 4.31 -11.24
N ASN A 44 14.74 5.45 -10.67
CA ASN A 44 15.56 6.66 -10.60
C ASN A 44 16.78 6.46 -9.70
N ASN A 45 16.64 5.62 -8.67
CA ASN A 45 17.71 5.31 -7.71
C ASN A 45 17.77 3.82 -7.46
N GLY A 46 18.95 3.30 -7.12
CA GLY A 46 19.15 1.90 -6.71
C GLY A 46 19.40 0.92 -7.85
N ASN A 47 19.43 1.37 -9.10
CA ASN A 47 19.65 0.54 -10.30
C ASN A 47 18.73 -0.70 -10.38
N ASN A 48 17.49 -0.53 -9.95
CA ASN A 48 16.48 -1.57 -9.97
C ASN A 48 15.59 -1.45 -11.22
N GLU A 49 14.83 -2.49 -11.47
CA GLU A 49 13.90 -2.60 -12.59
C GLU A 49 12.48 -2.72 -12.08
N VAL A 50 11.53 -2.12 -12.79
CA VAL A 50 10.09 -2.18 -12.46
C VAL A 50 9.36 -2.97 -13.52
N TYR A 51 8.57 -3.94 -13.08
CA TYR A 51 7.75 -4.80 -13.94
C TYR A 51 6.28 -4.76 -13.51
N LEU A 52 5.40 -4.98 -14.48
CA LEU A 52 3.98 -5.21 -14.25
C LEU A 52 3.61 -6.59 -14.78
N VAL A 53 3.22 -7.48 -13.89
CA VAL A 53 2.90 -8.89 -14.18
C VAL A 53 1.57 -9.27 -13.52
N ASN A 54 1.03 -10.45 -13.82
CA ASN A 54 -0.11 -10.98 -13.11
C ASN A 54 -0.03 -12.51 -12.99
N TYR A 55 -0.96 -13.09 -12.24
CA TYR A 55 -1.04 -14.52 -11.98
C TYR A 55 -1.02 -15.38 -13.27
N HIS A 56 -1.72 -14.92 -14.32
CA HIS A 56 -1.87 -15.68 -15.57
C HIS A 56 -0.64 -15.61 -16.47
N THR A 57 0.11 -14.52 -16.41
CA THR A 57 1.31 -14.29 -17.25
C THR A 57 2.62 -14.65 -16.58
N ALA A 58 2.65 -14.65 -15.24
CA ALA A 58 3.86 -14.88 -14.45
C ALA A 58 3.56 -15.66 -13.15
N PRO A 59 3.15 -16.95 -13.27
CA PRO A 59 2.74 -17.74 -12.12
C PRO A 59 3.87 -18.00 -11.10
N HIS A 60 5.13 -18.10 -11.52
CA HIS A 60 6.25 -18.29 -10.60
C HIS A 60 6.59 -16.99 -9.85
N ILE A 61 6.56 -15.84 -10.54
CA ILE A 61 6.69 -14.53 -9.89
C ILE A 61 5.54 -14.34 -8.90
N MET A 62 4.30 -14.66 -9.28
CA MET A 62 3.15 -14.53 -8.38
C MET A 62 3.30 -15.39 -7.13
N ARG A 63 3.81 -16.62 -7.27
CA ARG A 63 4.09 -17.51 -6.15
C ARG A 63 5.14 -16.91 -5.19
N GLU A 64 6.22 -16.34 -5.72
CA GLU A 64 7.23 -15.66 -4.92
C GLU A 64 6.68 -14.39 -4.25
N ILE A 65 5.84 -13.61 -4.95
CA ILE A 65 5.13 -12.47 -4.36
C ILE A 65 4.29 -12.90 -3.17
N GLY A 66 3.51 -13.98 -3.31
CA GLY A 66 2.69 -14.52 -2.23
C GLY A 66 3.53 -14.91 -1.01
N ARG A 67 4.68 -15.54 -1.23
CA ARG A 67 5.65 -15.87 -0.17
C ARG A 67 6.19 -14.62 0.52
N LEU A 68 6.65 -13.63 -0.26
CA LEU A 68 7.25 -12.39 0.28
C LEU A 68 6.22 -11.51 0.98
N ARG A 69 4.97 -11.48 0.50
CA ARG A 69 3.86 -10.82 1.18
C ARG A 69 3.61 -11.43 2.54
N GLU A 70 3.43 -12.75 2.61
CA GLU A 70 3.15 -13.44 3.87
C GLU A 70 4.31 -13.25 4.86
N LEU A 71 5.55 -13.40 4.39
CA LEU A 71 6.74 -13.16 5.21
C LEU A 71 6.77 -11.74 5.79
N THR A 72 6.47 -10.74 4.96
CA THR A 72 6.51 -9.33 5.34
C THR A 72 5.38 -8.96 6.30
N PHE A 73 4.14 -9.33 5.95
CA PHE A 73 2.96 -8.95 6.71
C PHE A 73 2.85 -9.72 8.03
N ARG A 74 3.15 -11.02 8.03
CA ARG A 74 3.20 -11.82 9.26
C ARG A 74 4.26 -11.28 10.23
N GLY A 75 5.42 -10.89 9.71
CA GLY A 75 6.46 -10.24 10.51
C GLY A 75 6.05 -8.91 11.14
N ALA A 76 5.11 -8.18 10.52
CA ALA A 76 4.55 -6.94 11.04
C ALA A 76 3.36 -7.15 12.01
N GLY A 77 2.86 -8.37 12.14
CA GLY A 77 1.72 -8.70 13.00
C GLY A 77 0.37 -8.79 12.29
N GLY A 78 0.38 -8.84 10.95
CA GLY A 78 -0.77 -9.14 10.10
C GLY A 78 -0.55 -10.45 9.33
N GLY A 79 -1.01 -10.49 8.08
CA GLY A 79 -0.87 -11.64 7.19
C GLY A 79 -2.06 -12.59 7.24
N THR A 80 -2.08 -13.52 6.31
CA THR A 80 -3.18 -14.48 6.16
C THR A 80 -3.05 -15.70 7.09
N GLY A 81 -1.83 -15.96 7.58
CA GLY A 81 -1.50 -17.19 8.29
C GLY A 81 -1.32 -18.41 7.38
N LEU A 82 -1.48 -18.25 6.07
CA LEU A 82 -1.32 -19.31 5.07
C LEU A 82 0.15 -19.44 4.62
N ALA A 83 0.47 -20.52 3.89
CA ALA A 83 1.81 -20.75 3.37
C ALA A 83 2.29 -19.65 2.39
N LEU A 84 1.36 -18.92 1.79
CA LEU A 84 1.59 -17.74 0.94
C LEU A 84 0.33 -16.87 0.86
N ASP A 85 0.49 -15.56 0.71
CA ASP A 85 -0.60 -14.59 0.54
C ASP A 85 -0.94 -14.43 -0.95
N ILE A 86 -1.82 -15.28 -1.44
CA ILE A 86 -2.49 -15.17 -2.74
C ILE A 86 -3.98 -15.35 -2.50
N ASP A 87 -4.79 -14.41 -2.96
CA ASP A 87 -6.24 -14.43 -2.78
C ASP A 87 -6.99 -14.41 -4.13
N GLU A 88 -8.32 -14.38 -4.07
CA GLU A 88 -9.17 -14.35 -5.25
C GLU A 88 -8.93 -13.10 -6.11
N ASN A 89 -8.59 -11.96 -5.50
CA ASN A 89 -8.25 -10.74 -6.25
C ASN A 89 -7.00 -10.90 -7.12
N ASP A 90 -6.11 -11.82 -6.77
CA ASP A 90 -4.91 -12.11 -7.56
C ASP A 90 -5.20 -13.09 -8.71
N THR A 91 -6.23 -13.95 -8.61
CA THR A 91 -6.40 -15.13 -9.48
C THR A 91 -7.68 -15.15 -10.32
N CYS A 92 -8.71 -14.36 -9.98
CA CYS A 92 -9.99 -14.33 -10.68
C CYS A 92 -9.91 -13.70 -12.08
N GLU A 93 -11.02 -13.69 -12.81
CA GLU A 93 -11.15 -13.07 -14.14
C GLU A 93 -10.85 -11.56 -14.10
N HIS A 94 -11.22 -10.88 -12.99
CA HIS A 94 -10.95 -9.45 -12.73
C HIS A 94 -9.72 -9.28 -11.84
N ASN A 95 -8.66 -10.05 -12.11
CA ASN A 95 -7.47 -10.07 -11.28
C ASN A 95 -6.72 -8.74 -11.27
N TYR A 96 -6.06 -8.48 -10.14
CA TYR A 96 -5.10 -7.40 -10.03
C TYR A 96 -3.80 -7.74 -10.73
N ASP A 97 -3.17 -6.73 -11.33
CA ASP A 97 -1.78 -6.80 -11.72
C ASP A 97 -0.85 -6.56 -10.52
N GLN A 98 0.37 -7.05 -10.64
CA GLN A 98 1.42 -6.92 -9.64
C GLN A 98 2.50 -5.99 -10.17
N LEU A 99 2.62 -4.82 -9.56
CA LEU A 99 3.71 -3.89 -9.78
C LEU A 99 4.86 -4.28 -8.85
N ILE A 100 6.00 -4.65 -9.40
CA ILE A 100 7.15 -5.11 -8.60
C ILE A 100 8.42 -4.34 -8.94
N ALA A 101 9.26 -4.16 -7.94
CA ALA A 101 10.63 -3.71 -8.10
C ALA A 101 11.57 -4.92 -7.97
N TRP A 102 12.42 -5.11 -8.97
CA TRP A 102 13.39 -6.20 -9.09
C TRP A 102 14.80 -5.67 -8.98
N ASN A 103 15.62 -6.28 -8.14
CA ASN A 103 17.04 -6.01 -8.07
C ASN A 103 17.82 -7.02 -8.94
N PRO A 104 18.39 -6.62 -10.09
CA PRO A 104 19.08 -7.53 -10.98
C PRO A 104 20.43 -8.03 -10.46
N GLU A 105 21.06 -7.30 -9.51
CA GLU A 105 22.32 -7.72 -8.89
C GLU A 105 22.11 -8.84 -7.87
N ASP A 106 21.10 -8.69 -7.01
CA ASP A 106 20.78 -9.67 -5.99
C ASP A 106 19.84 -10.79 -6.51
N GLU A 107 19.26 -10.61 -7.70
CA GLU A 107 18.22 -11.46 -8.28
C GLU A 107 17.03 -11.66 -7.34
N GLU A 108 16.51 -10.54 -6.79
CA GLU A 108 15.45 -10.52 -5.77
C GLU A 108 14.32 -9.55 -6.14
N ILE A 109 13.07 -9.95 -5.85
CA ILE A 109 11.93 -9.03 -5.84
C ILE A 109 11.98 -8.28 -4.51
N ILE A 110 12.22 -6.97 -4.56
CA ILE A 110 12.45 -6.18 -3.34
C ILE A 110 11.20 -5.59 -2.73
N ALA A 111 10.19 -5.28 -3.55
CA ALA A 111 8.98 -4.62 -3.12
C ALA A 111 7.85 -4.80 -4.14
N GLY A 112 6.61 -4.57 -3.75
CA GLY A 112 5.48 -4.65 -4.66
C GLY A 112 4.22 -3.94 -4.19
N TYR A 113 3.36 -3.69 -5.16
CA TYR A 113 1.94 -3.33 -5.03
C TYR A 113 1.10 -4.26 -5.89
N ARG A 114 -0.11 -4.58 -5.47
CA ARG A 114 -1.13 -5.01 -6.42
C ARG A 114 -1.98 -3.84 -6.85
N VAL A 115 -2.30 -3.77 -8.13
CA VAL A 115 -2.97 -2.63 -8.74
C VAL A 115 -4.07 -3.09 -9.69
N ILE A 116 -5.17 -2.36 -9.76
CA ILE A 116 -6.22 -2.57 -10.75
C ILE A 116 -6.85 -1.24 -11.15
N ARG A 117 -7.11 -1.05 -12.44
CA ARG A 117 -8.04 0.00 -12.88
C ARG A 117 -9.43 -0.38 -12.37
N CYS A 118 -10.03 0.46 -11.53
CA CYS A 118 -11.29 0.11 -10.86
C CYS A 118 -12.42 -0.22 -11.83
N ASN A 119 -12.41 0.39 -13.02
CA ASN A 119 -13.39 0.07 -14.07
C ASN A 119 -13.30 -1.37 -14.57
N ASN A 120 -12.14 -2.01 -14.48
CA ASN A 120 -11.96 -3.42 -14.88
C ASN A 120 -12.47 -4.40 -13.81
N ALA A 121 -12.75 -3.91 -12.61
CA ALA A 121 -13.28 -4.70 -11.50
C ALA A 121 -14.81 -4.64 -11.41
N ILE A 122 -15.49 -4.11 -12.42
CA ILE A 122 -16.96 -4.04 -12.49
C ILE A 122 -17.42 -5.11 -13.48
N ASP A 123 -18.27 -6.04 -13.02
CA ASP A 123 -18.84 -7.08 -13.86
C ASP A 123 -20.00 -6.54 -14.74
N ARG A 124 -20.55 -7.42 -15.58
CA ARG A 124 -21.64 -7.07 -16.52
C ARG A 124 -22.94 -6.69 -15.82
N GLU A 125 -23.14 -7.17 -14.61
CA GLU A 125 -24.27 -6.88 -13.74
C GLU A 125 -24.08 -5.59 -12.95
N GLY A 126 -22.87 -4.98 -12.98
CA GLY A 126 -22.53 -3.76 -12.28
C GLY A 126 -22.01 -3.99 -10.85
N ASN A 127 -21.72 -5.24 -10.46
CA ASN A 127 -21.11 -5.53 -9.17
C ASN A 127 -19.63 -5.13 -9.17
N ILE A 128 -19.16 -4.64 -8.03
CA ILE A 128 -17.80 -4.14 -7.88
C ILE A 128 -16.97 -5.21 -7.14
N HIS A 129 -15.92 -5.70 -7.80
CA HIS A 129 -15.00 -6.73 -7.28
C HIS A 129 -13.66 -6.11 -6.85
N LEU A 130 -13.71 -5.09 -6.01
CA LEU A 130 -12.53 -4.46 -5.42
C LEU A 130 -12.26 -4.97 -4.01
N SER A 131 -11.00 -5.06 -3.63
CA SER A 131 -10.61 -5.37 -2.25
C SER A 131 -11.24 -4.40 -1.25
N THR A 132 -11.34 -3.11 -1.59
CA THR A 132 -11.95 -2.09 -0.75
C THR A 132 -13.47 -2.26 -0.59
N SER A 133 -14.16 -2.85 -1.57
CA SER A 133 -15.62 -3.07 -1.48
C SER A 133 -16.04 -4.08 -0.41
N HIS A 134 -15.11 -4.87 0.12
CA HIS A 134 -15.34 -5.76 1.27
C HIS A 134 -15.41 -5.01 2.60
N TYR A 135 -14.94 -3.75 2.65
CA TYR A 135 -14.80 -2.97 3.90
C TYR A 135 -15.57 -1.66 3.88
N PHE A 136 -15.91 -1.14 2.69
CA PHE A 136 -16.53 0.18 2.53
C PHE A 136 -17.76 0.15 1.62
N ASP A 137 -18.78 0.90 2.02
CA ASP A 137 -19.88 1.28 1.14
C ASP A 137 -19.47 2.45 0.26
N PHE A 138 -19.77 2.35 -1.03
CA PHE A 138 -19.48 3.38 -2.02
C PHE A 138 -20.74 4.17 -2.34
N SER A 139 -20.70 5.51 -2.23
CA SER A 139 -21.79 6.37 -2.66
C SER A 139 -22.00 6.28 -4.17
N GLU A 140 -23.20 6.66 -4.63
CA GLU A 140 -23.50 6.74 -6.05
C GLU A 140 -22.63 7.79 -6.77
N GLU A 141 -22.26 8.88 -6.08
CA GLU A 141 -21.31 9.87 -6.62
C GLU A 141 -19.93 9.23 -6.83
N PHE A 142 -19.44 8.47 -5.87
CA PHE A 142 -18.16 7.79 -6.00
C PHE A 142 -18.15 6.79 -7.17
N LYS A 143 -19.16 5.95 -7.25
CA LYS A 143 -19.29 4.94 -8.32
C LYS A 143 -19.31 5.54 -9.73
N LYS A 144 -19.93 6.73 -9.89
CA LYS A 144 -20.11 7.36 -11.20
C LYS A 144 -18.98 8.31 -11.58
N GLN A 145 -18.43 9.07 -10.61
CA GLN A 145 -17.52 10.18 -10.90
C GLN A 145 -16.07 9.90 -10.52
N TYR A 146 -15.80 8.95 -9.62
CA TYR A 146 -14.46 8.64 -9.13
C TYR A 146 -13.97 7.27 -9.57
N LEU A 147 -14.76 6.23 -9.32
CA LEU A 147 -14.38 4.84 -9.55
C LEU A 147 -13.88 4.58 -10.99
N PRO A 148 -14.55 5.04 -12.07
CA PRO A 148 -14.12 4.78 -13.44
C PRO A 148 -12.76 5.38 -13.78
N TYR A 149 -12.32 6.39 -13.02
CA TYR A 149 -11.08 7.13 -13.23
C TYR A 149 -10.03 6.83 -12.15
N SER A 150 -10.19 5.73 -11.42
CA SER A 150 -9.33 5.34 -10.31
C SER A 150 -8.51 4.10 -10.64
N ILE A 151 -7.30 4.06 -10.09
CA ILE A 151 -6.53 2.82 -9.88
C ILE A 151 -6.59 2.51 -8.39
N GLU A 152 -7.04 1.29 -8.03
CA GLU A 152 -6.90 0.80 -6.66
C GLU A 152 -5.52 0.21 -6.45
N LEU A 153 -4.90 0.61 -5.33
CA LEU A 153 -3.62 0.12 -4.84
C LEU A 153 -3.86 -0.73 -3.58
N GLY A 154 -3.25 -1.90 -3.54
CA GLY A 154 -3.35 -2.78 -2.39
C GLY A 154 -2.08 -3.59 -2.14
N ARG A 155 -2.02 -4.30 -1.02
CA ARG A 155 -0.89 -5.17 -0.69
C ARG A 155 0.47 -4.51 -0.95
N SER A 156 0.67 -3.28 -0.43
CA SER A 156 1.98 -2.61 -0.45
C SER A 156 2.95 -3.31 0.51
N TRP A 157 4.10 -3.73 0.01
CA TRP A 157 5.11 -4.40 0.81
C TRP A 157 6.52 -4.11 0.33
N VAL A 158 7.46 -4.14 1.27
CA VAL A 158 8.91 -4.18 1.03
C VAL A 158 9.41 -5.38 1.83
N GLN A 159 10.07 -6.33 1.17
CA GLN A 159 10.56 -7.52 1.87
C GLN A 159 11.54 -7.15 2.99
N PRO A 160 11.63 -7.93 4.10
CA PRO A 160 12.39 -7.55 5.29
C PRO A 160 13.85 -7.20 5.03
N ARG A 161 14.52 -7.89 4.09
CA ARG A 161 15.93 -7.63 3.73
C ARG A 161 16.17 -6.25 3.08
N TYR A 162 15.13 -5.63 2.56
CA TYR A 162 15.17 -4.34 1.86
C TYR A 162 14.39 -3.25 2.60
N GLN A 163 13.95 -3.50 3.83
CA GLN A 163 13.39 -2.46 4.67
C GLN A 163 14.50 -1.55 5.20
N PRO A 164 14.24 -0.23 5.33
CA PRO A 164 15.21 0.70 5.87
C PRO A 164 15.63 0.28 7.28
N SER A 165 16.93 0.01 7.45
CA SER A 165 17.58 -0.20 8.74
C SER A 165 18.88 0.59 8.78
N VAL A 166 19.46 0.80 9.95
CA VAL A 166 20.67 1.60 10.12
C VAL A 166 21.82 1.09 9.25
N ASP A 167 21.85 -0.21 8.95
CA ASP A 167 22.93 -0.86 8.21
C ASP A 167 22.54 -1.27 6.77
N ASN A 168 21.30 -1.04 6.35
CA ASN A 168 20.82 -1.51 5.06
C ASN A 168 20.63 -0.36 4.06
N ARG A 169 21.69 0.00 3.33
CA ARG A 169 21.63 1.01 2.26
C ARG A 169 20.72 0.56 1.08
N LYS A 170 20.59 -0.75 0.84
CA LYS A 170 19.77 -1.29 -0.24
C LYS A 170 18.27 -1.01 -0.03
N GLY A 171 17.82 -0.98 1.23
CA GLY A 171 16.43 -0.68 1.59
C GLY A 171 16.03 0.79 1.47
N LEU A 172 17.00 1.69 1.35
CA LEU A 172 16.75 3.14 1.37
C LEU A 172 15.80 3.60 0.25
N PHE A 173 15.83 2.96 -0.90
CA PHE A 173 15.06 3.35 -2.09
C PHE A 173 13.89 2.41 -2.42
N SER A 174 13.65 1.37 -1.63
CA SER A 174 12.69 0.32 -2.00
C SER A 174 11.25 0.86 -2.18
N LEU A 175 10.77 1.65 -1.23
CA LEU A 175 9.45 2.29 -1.34
C LEU A 175 9.44 3.34 -2.46
N ASP A 176 10.52 4.09 -2.62
CA ASP A 176 10.69 5.11 -3.65
C ASP A 176 10.66 4.49 -5.05
N ASN A 177 11.25 3.31 -5.23
CA ASN A 177 11.21 2.55 -6.48
C ASN A 177 9.79 2.11 -6.85
N LEU A 178 8.95 1.76 -5.88
CA LEU A 178 7.53 1.49 -6.14
C LEU A 178 6.81 2.74 -6.66
N TRP A 179 7.12 3.91 -6.12
CA TRP A 179 6.56 5.17 -6.59
C TRP A 179 7.00 5.54 -8.00
N ASP A 180 8.22 5.18 -8.40
CA ASP A 180 8.66 5.28 -9.80
C ASP A 180 7.77 4.42 -10.71
N GLY A 181 7.41 3.23 -10.27
CA GLY A 181 6.46 2.35 -10.96
C GLY A 181 5.05 2.92 -11.04
N LEU A 182 4.53 3.48 -9.94
CA LEU A 182 3.22 4.15 -9.93
C LEU A 182 3.21 5.36 -10.87
N GLY A 183 4.30 6.13 -10.92
CA GLY A 183 4.48 7.24 -11.86
C GLY A 183 4.37 6.76 -13.32
N ALA A 184 4.97 5.63 -13.66
CA ALA A 184 4.84 5.03 -14.98
C ALA A 184 3.39 4.63 -15.28
N LEU A 185 2.67 4.02 -14.32
CA LEU A 185 1.26 3.66 -14.49
C LEU A 185 0.37 4.88 -14.75
N VAL A 186 0.61 5.99 -14.05
CA VAL A 186 -0.12 7.25 -14.25
C VAL A 186 0.10 7.76 -15.68
N VAL A 187 1.33 7.78 -16.18
CA VAL A 187 1.64 8.24 -17.55
C VAL A 187 1.03 7.33 -18.62
N LEU A 188 1.03 6.01 -18.37
CA LEU A 188 0.47 5.03 -19.31
C LEU A 188 -1.07 4.99 -19.31
N ASN A 189 -1.72 5.57 -18.31
CA ASN A 189 -3.17 5.62 -18.17
C ASN A 189 -3.64 7.08 -18.01
N PRO A 190 -3.59 7.91 -19.08
CA PRO A 190 -3.83 9.36 -18.98
C PRO A 190 -5.26 9.76 -18.61
N ASP A 191 -6.22 8.86 -18.69
CA ASP A 191 -7.61 9.03 -18.25
C ASP A 191 -7.79 8.84 -16.74
N ILE A 192 -6.82 8.26 -16.05
CA ILE A 192 -6.86 8.06 -14.60
C ILE A 192 -6.58 9.38 -13.88
N LYS A 193 -7.45 9.69 -12.90
CA LYS A 193 -7.40 10.91 -12.10
C LYS A 193 -7.10 10.66 -10.63
N TYR A 194 -7.33 9.44 -10.15
CA TYR A 194 -7.28 9.11 -8.73
C TYR A 194 -6.48 7.84 -8.46
N LEU A 195 -5.72 7.87 -7.37
CA LEU A 195 -5.19 6.68 -6.71
C LEU A 195 -6.06 6.42 -5.48
N PHE A 196 -6.57 5.21 -5.38
CA PHE A 196 -7.54 4.80 -4.36
C PHE A 196 -7.03 3.56 -3.63
N GLY A 197 -7.38 3.40 -2.37
CA GLY A 197 -7.01 2.22 -1.61
C GLY A 197 -7.24 2.39 -0.13
N LYS A 198 -6.51 1.62 0.65
CA LYS A 198 -6.57 1.63 2.10
C LYS A 198 -5.17 1.48 2.70
N VAL A 199 -4.96 2.13 3.84
CA VAL A 199 -3.74 2.03 4.63
C VAL A 199 -4.00 1.22 5.88
N THR A 200 -3.02 0.42 6.28
CA THR A 200 -3.14 -0.56 7.35
C THR A 200 -2.45 -0.07 8.61
N MET A 201 -3.13 -0.21 9.75
CA MET A 201 -2.54 -0.15 11.08
C MET A 201 -2.62 -1.52 11.76
N TYR A 202 -1.51 -1.94 12.35
CA TYR A 202 -1.40 -3.26 12.97
C TYR A 202 -1.89 -3.24 14.43
N PRO A 203 -2.41 -4.37 14.95
CA PRO A 203 -3.02 -4.43 16.28
C PRO A 203 -2.12 -4.02 17.44
N ARG A 204 -0.80 -4.19 17.28
CA ARG A 204 0.20 -3.84 18.32
C ARG A 204 0.52 -2.36 18.38
N PHE A 205 0.03 -1.55 17.44
CA PHE A 205 0.25 -0.10 17.46
C PHE A 205 -0.43 0.52 18.67
N ASN A 206 0.26 1.42 19.37
CA ASN A 206 -0.27 2.06 20.57
C ASN A 206 -1.65 2.70 20.29
N ALA A 207 -2.65 2.41 21.12
CA ALA A 207 -4.03 2.81 20.90
C ALA A 207 -4.23 4.34 20.87
N GLU A 208 -3.54 5.08 21.73
CA GLU A 208 -3.59 6.56 21.77
C GLU A 208 -2.90 7.16 20.55
N ALA A 209 -1.74 6.63 20.14
CA ALA A 209 -1.04 7.06 18.93
C ALA A 209 -1.88 6.76 17.66
N ARG A 210 -2.56 5.62 17.63
CA ARG A 210 -3.52 5.24 16.58
C ARG A 210 -4.65 6.25 16.49
N ASP A 211 -5.28 6.56 17.60
CA ASP A 211 -6.41 7.49 17.66
C ASP A 211 -5.99 8.91 17.28
N LEU A 212 -4.84 9.35 17.76
CA LEU A 212 -4.30 10.67 17.38
C LEU A 212 -4.01 10.76 15.88
N LEU A 213 -3.50 9.70 15.28
CA LEU A 213 -3.23 9.65 13.83
C LEU A 213 -4.52 9.71 13.02
N ILE A 214 -5.56 8.96 13.43
CA ILE A 214 -6.89 9.02 12.80
C ILE A 214 -7.49 10.42 12.97
N TYR A 215 -7.46 10.98 14.18
CA TYR A 215 -7.96 12.32 14.45
C TYR A 215 -7.27 13.38 13.58
N PHE A 216 -5.95 13.27 13.41
CA PHE A 216 -5.17 14.14 12.52
C PHE A 216 -5.63 14.01 11.05
N MET A 217 -5.79 12.77 10.56
CA MET A 217 -6.22 12.53 9.18
C MET A 217 -7.66 13.05 8.95
N GLU A 218 -8.56 12.86 9.88
CA GLU A 218 -9.93 13.39 9.80
C GLU A 218 -9.96 14.93 9.83
N HIS A 219 -9.03 15.56 10.55
CA HIS A 219 -8.94 17.02 10.61
C HIS A 219 -8.41 17.63 9.31
N TYR A 220 -7.32 17.11 8.76
CA TYR A 220 -6.65 17.68 7.58
C TYR A 220 -7.13 17.11 6.26
N PHE A 221 -7.65 15.88 6.24
CA PHE A 221 -8.04 15.14 5.04
C PHE A 221 -9.47 14.57 5.13
N PRO A 222 -10.47 15.38 5.51
CA PRO A 222 -11.83 14.87 5.68
C PRO A 222 -12.47 14.50 4.34
N ASP A 223 -13.36 13.50 4.33
CA ASP A 223 -14.30 13.25 3.23
C ASP A 223 -15.48 14.21 3.30
N ARG A 224 -15.31 15.40 2.74
CA ARG A 224 -16.33 16.45 2.73
C ARG A 224 -17.54 16.11 1.86
N LYS A 225 -17.42 15.13 0.97
CA LYS A 225 -18.46 14.73 0.01
C LYS A 225 -19.20 13.47 0.43
N LYS A 226 -18.78 12.82 1.51
CA LYS A 226 -19.35 11.54 1.97
C LYS A 226 -19.33 10.48 0.88
N LEU A 227 -18.16 10.33 0.25
CA LEU A 227 -17.97 9.43 -0.90
C LEU A 227 -17.98 7.97 -0.48
N LEU A 228 -17.34 7.65 0.64
CA LEU A 228 -17.29 6.31 1.22
C LEU A 228 -17.53 6.34 2.71
N LYS A 229 -18.01 5.22 3.24
CA LYS A 229 -18.04 4.94 4.68
C LYS A 229 -17.66 3.49 4.92
N PRO A 230 -17.03 3.13 6.06
CA PRO A 230 -16.88 1.75 6.47
C PRO A 230 -18.25 1.06 6.55
N LEU A 231 -18.29 -0.25 6.24
CA LEU A 231 -19.46 -1.08 6.50
C LEU A 231 -19.80 -1.04 8.00
N ASP A 232 -21.08 -0.91 8.33
CA ASP A 232 -21.52 -0.67 9.72
C ASP A 232 -21.04 -1.76 10.71
N ASN A 233 -20.97 -3.02 10.25
CA ASN A 233 -20.48 -4.14 11.05
C ASN A 233 -18.94 -4.22 11.18
N LEU A 234 -18.19 -3.46 10.39
CA LEU A 234 -16.73 -3.42 10.39
C LEU A 234 -16.16 -2.10 10.90
N PHE A 235 -16.99 -1.10 11.06
CA PHE A 235 -16.56 0.24 11.48
C PHE A 235 -15.84 0.22 12.83
N LEU A 236 -14.70 0.89 12.88
CA LEU A 236 -13.91 1.11 14.08
C LEU A 236 -13.84 2.59 14.42
N GLY A 237 -14.42 2.96 15.55
CA GLY A 237 -14.26 4.28 16.14
C GLY A 237 -12.94 4.47 16.89
N TYR A 238 -12.87 5.48 17.71
CA TYR A 238 -11.75 5.72 18.62
C TYR A 238 -11.75 4.69 19.76
N LYS A 239 -10.55 4.31 20.20
CA LYS A 239 -10.32 3.33 21.27
C LYS A 239 -10.08 4.00 22.63
N THR A 240 -9.64 5.26 22.62
CA THR A 240 -9.27 6.04 23.79
C THR A 240 -10.16 7.28 23.94
N ASP A 241 -10.04 7.99 25.05
CA ASP A 241 -10.72 9.28 25.23
C ASP A 241 -10.04 10.36 24.38
N ILE A 242 -10.73 10.77 23.30
CA ILE A 242 -10.23 11.80 22.37
C ILE A 242 -10.42 13.23 22.88
N SER A 243 -11.05 13.45 24.02
CA SER A 243 -11.23 14.80 24.59
C SER A 243 -9.88 15.51 24.80
N THR A 244 -8.81 14.74 25.01
CA THR A 244 -7.43 15.24 25.10
C THR A 244 -6.86 15.76 23.78
N PHE A 245 -7.51 15.47 22.64
CA PHE A 245 -7.11 15.90 21.31
C PHE A 245 -7.92 17.09 20.81
N GLU A 246 -9.03 17.42 21.49
CA GLU A 246 -9.89 18.53 21.08
C GLU A 246 -9.10 19.84 20.99
N GLY A 247 -9.20 20.49 19.84
CA GLY A 247 -8.58 21.78 19.59
C GLY A 247 -7.07 21.79 19.36
N ILE A 248 -6.36 20.66 19.47
CA ILE A 248 -4.88 20.66 19.36
C ILE A 248 -4.36 21.05 17.96
N PHE A 249 -5.21 20.96 16.94
CA PHE A 249 -4.88 21.34 15.57
C PHE A 249 -5.62 22.59 15.11
N ASP A 250 -6.45 23.18 15.95
CA ASP A 250 -7.27 24.34 15.58
C ASP A 250 -6.40 25.56 15.21
N GLY A 251 -6.68 26.14 14.04
CA GLY A 251 -5.95 27.28 13.53
C GLY A 251 -4.53 27.00 13.05
N LEU A 252 -4.08 25.75 13.09
CA LEU A 252 -2.76 25.33 12.61
C LEU A 252 -2.84 24.88 11.15
N ASP A 253 -1.83 25.24 10.36
CA ASP A 253 -1.65 24.64 9.06
C ASP A 253 -1.20 23.17 9.17
N TYR A 254 -1.22 22.43 8.04
CA TYR A 254 -0.81 21.04 8.00
C TYR A 254 0.60 20.82 8.57
N LYS A 255 1.54 21.69 8.21
CA LYS A 255 2.95 21.53 8.60
C LYS A 255 3.16 21.72 10.11
N GLU A 256 2.43 22.64 10.71
CA GLU A 256 2.43 22.88 12.16
C GLU A 256 1.77 21.70 12.90
N GLY A 257 0.58 21.26 12.45
CA GLY A 257 -0.11 20.13 13.00
C GLY A 257 0.68 18.83 12.88
N TYR A 258 1.35 18.62 11.75
CA TYR A 258 2.20 17.44 11.53
C TYR A 258 3.38 17.37 12.51
N LYS A 259 3.99 18.49 12.87
CA LYS A 259 5.05 18.53 13.90
C LYS A 259 4.52 18.06 15.26
N ILE A 260 3.32 18.50 15.63
CA ILE A 260 2.66 18.08 16.88
C ILE A 260 2.36 16.57 16.84
N LEU A 261 1.73 16.09 15.75
CA LEU A 261 1.46 14.67 15.55
C LEU A 261 2.73 13.82 15.72
N ASN A 262 3.77 14.15 14.96
CA ASN A 262 5.02 13.38 14.96
C ASN A 262 5.68 13.35 16.35
N LYS A 263 5.67 14.49 17.05
CA LYS A 263 6.20 14.57 18.42
C LYS A 263 5.44 13.68 19.37
N ARG A 264 4.08 13.78 19.41
CA ARG A 264 3.25 13.00 20.33
C ARG A 264 3.30 11.49 20.04
N VAL A 265 3.26 11.10 18.77
CA VAL A 265 3.39 9.68 18.38
C VAL A 265 4.72 9.11 18.87
N ARG A 266 5.83 9.86 18.77
CA ARG A 266 7.13 9.43 19.30
C ARG A 266 7.17 9.36 20.83
N GLU A 267 6.53 10.28 21.53
CA GLU A 267 6.41 10.27 22.98
C GLU A 267 5.64 9.02 23.48
N LEU A 268 4.73 8.48 22.64
CA LEU A 268 4.01 7.23 22.89
C LEU A 268 4.81 5.96 22.47
N GLY A 269 6.08 6.12 22.07
CA GLY A 269 6.97 5.01 21.69
C GLY A 269 6.75 4.49 20.27
N GLU A 270 6.02 5.20 19.43
CA GLU A 270 5.69 4.80 18.08
C GLU A 270 6.33 5.73 17.02
N ASN A 271 6.25 5.32 15.77
CA ASN A 271 6.51 6.17 14.61
C ASN A 271 5.28 6.18 13.71
N ILE A 272 5.03 7.28 13.02
CA ILE A 272 3.99 7.30 11.98
C ILE A 272 4.33 6.22 10.96
N PRO A 273 3.40 5.29 10.66
CA PRO A 273 3.67 4.21 9.71
C PRO A 273 4.16 4.76 8.36
N PRO A 274 5.26 4.22 7.78
CA PRO A 274 5.92 4.83 6.63
C PRO A 274 5.00 5.07 5.43
N LEU A 275 4.08 4.14 5.15
CA LEU A 275 3.15 4.28 4.03
C LEU A 275 2.11 5.38 4.29
N ILE A 276 1.55 5.44 5.49
CA ILE A 276 0.61 6.51 5.89
C ILE A 276 1.32 7.87 5.80
N ASN A 277 2.54 7.95 6.32
CA ASN A 277 3.35 9.16 6.25
C ASN A 277 3.60 9.61 4.79
N THR A 278 3.89 8.66 3.91
CA THR A 278 4.09 8.94 2.48
C THR A 278 2.83 9.52 1.84
N TYR A 279 1.66 8.93 2.09
CA TYR A 279 0.40 9.43 1.53
C TYR A 279 0.01 10.80 2.08
N MET A 280 0.14 11.04 3.39
CA MET A 280 -0.15 12.35 3.98
C MET A 280 0.73 13.48 3.41
N ASN A 281 1.94 13.15 2.98
CA ASN A 281 2.90 14.11 2.41
C ASN A 281 2.94 14.10 0.87
N LEU A 282 1.97 13.46 0.22
CA LEU A 282 1.90 13.34 -1.23
C LEU A 282 1.06 14.46 -1.86
N SER A 283 -0.07 14.78 -1.25
CA SER A 283 -1.06 15.72 -1.77
C SER A 283 -1.80 16.44 -0.64
N PRO A 284 -2.09 17.75 -0.79
CA PRO A 284 -2.86 18.49 0.20
C PRO A 284 -4.37 18.15 0.17
N THR A 285 -4.85 17.50 -0.89
CA THR A 285 -6.28 17.21 -1.11
C THR A 285 -6.63 15.72 -0.93
N MET A 286 -5.73 14.93 -0.32
CA MET A 286 -6.06 13.57 0.08
C MET A 286 -7.38 13.55 0.85
N MET A 287 -8.18 12.51 0.66
CA MET A 287 -9.38 12.24 1.47
C MET A 287 -9.22 10.93 2.23
N THR A 288 -9.77 10.86 3.44
CA THR A 288 -9.85 9.65 4.27
C THR A 288 -11.30 9.29 4.55
N PHE A 289 -11.61 8.00 4.60
CA PHE A 289 -12.99 7.49 4.57
C PHE A 289 -13.41 6.70 5.82
N GLY A 290 -12.68 6.89 6.92
CA GLY A 290 -12.90 6.12 8.13
C GLY A 290 -12.15 4.79 8.12
N THR A 291 -12.28 4.04 9.22
CA THR A 291 -11.49 2.85 9.51
C THR A 291 -12.39 1.64 9.71
N ALA A 292 -12.04 0.53 9.08
CA ALA A 292 -12.73 -0.75 9.16
C ALA A 292 -11.81 -1.85 9.70
N MET A 293 -12.39 -2.83 10.39
CA MET A 293 -11.71 -4.06 10.81
C MET A 293 -11.49 -4.98 9.60
N ASN A 294 -10.31 -5.57 9.52
CA ASN A 294 -9.98 -6.64 8.60
C ASN A 294 -9.51 -7.86 9.41
N ASP A 295 -10.44 -8.72 9.77
CA ASP A 295 -10.22 -9.94 10.57
C ASP A 295 -9.60 -11.08 9.74
N GLU A 296 -9.73 -11.05 8.42
CA GLU A 296 -9.13 -12.04 7.52
C GLU A 296 -7.62 -11.87 7.33
N PHE A 297 -7.06 -10.77 7.84
CA PHE A 297 -5.64 -10.41 7.65
C PHE A 297 -4.91 -10.12 8.98
N GLY A 298 -5.24 -10.86 10.04
CA GLY A 298 -4.60 -10.70 11.36
C GLY A 298 -5.19 -9.56 12.18
N GLU A 299 -6.50 -9.30 12.05
CA GLU A 299 -7.23 -8.26 12.81
C GLU A 299 -6.64 -6.86 12.62
N VAL A 300 -6.12 -6.58 11.43
CA VAL A 300 -5.60 -5.25 11.13
C VAL A 300 -6.72 -4.24 10.89
N GLU A 301 -6.40 -2.97 11.05
CA GLU A 301 -7.31 -1.86 10.82
C GLU A 301 -7.00 -1.19 9.49
N GLU A 302 -8.02 -1.01 8.67
CA GLU A 302 -7.90 -0.46 7.33
C GLU A 302 -8.59 0.91 7.22
N THR A 303 -7.83 1.95 6.92
CA THR A 303 -8.37 3.29 6.67
C THR A 303 -8.39 3.58 5.18
N GLY A 304 -9.57 3.85 4.61
CA GLY A 304 -9.72 4.17 3.19
C GLY A 304 -9.12 5.53 2.86
N ILE A 305 -8.45 5.64 1.71
CA ILE A 305 -7.84 6.89 1.21
C ILE A 305 -8.04 7.07 -0.29
N LEU A 306 -8.08 8.34 -0.73
CA LEU A 306 -8.08 8.74 -2.13
C LEU A 306 -7.12 9.89 -2.34
N ILE A 307 -6.29 9.79 -3.39
CA ILE A 307 -5.38 10.84 -3.85
C ILE A 307 -5.84 11.33 -5.22
N THR A 308 -6.05 12.63 -5.38
CA THR A 308 -6.23 13.27 -6.70
C THR A 308 -4.87 13.49 -7.32
N ILE A 309 -4.60 12.87 -8.47
CA ILE A 309 -3.28 12.86 -9.11
C ILE A 309 -2.82 14.28 -9.47
N ASP A 310 -3.74 15.11 -9.99
CA ASP A 310 -3.42 16.48 -10.39
C ASP A 310 -2.96 17.35 -9.21
N ASP A 311 -3.38 17.03 -8.00
CA ASP A 311 -3.05 17.76 -6.78
C ASP A 311 -1.79 17.26 -6.07
N ILE A 312 -1.15 16.21 -6.59
CA ILE A 312 0.13 15.72 -6.06
C ILE A 312 1.15 16.86 -6.15
N TYR A 313 1.93 17.08 -5.07
CA TYR A 313 2.96 18.10 -5.03
C TYR A 313 3.94 18.00 -6.20
N GLU A 314 4.27 19.13 -6.83
CA GLU A 314 5.12 19.19 -8.03
C GLU A 314 6.48 18.48 -7.82
N VAL A 315 7.09 18.61 -6.65
CA VAL A 315 8.35 17.93 -6.33
C VAL A 315 8.23 16.40 -6.42
N LYS A 316 7.05 15.86 -6.12
CA LYS A 316 6.77 14.42 -6.24
C LYS A 316 6.47 14.00 -7.68
N LYS A 317 5.72 14.83 -8.42
CA LYS A 317 5.49 14.63 -9.85
C LYS A 317 6.82 14.69 -10.62
N ASP A 318 7.67 15.67 -10.34
CA ASP A 318 8.99 15.80 -10.96
C ASP A 318 9.86 14.58 -10.71
N ARG A 319 9.79 14.00 -9.51
CA ARG A 319 10.58 12.85 -9.11
C ARG A 319 10.11 11.55 -9.77
N HIS A 320 8.81 11.27 -9.79
CA HIS A 320 8.28 9.94 -10.12
C HIS A 320 7.56 9.87 -11.47
N ILE A 321 6.88 10.96 -11.88
CA ILE A 321 6.06 10.99 -13.11
C ILE A 321 6.87 11.53 -14.28
N LYS A 322 7.40 12.75 -14.15
CA LYS A 322 8.10 13.44 -15.25
C LYS A 322 9.44 12.78 -15.64
N THR A 323 10.06 12.03 -14.74
CA THR A 323 11.23 11.23 -15.08
C THR A 323 10.90 10.13 -16.08
N PHE A 324 9.74 9.48 -15.95
CA PHE A 324 9.29 8.47 -16.90
C PHE A 324 8.91 9.10 -18.26
N GLU A 325 8.28 10.24 -18.27
CA GLU A 325 7.99 10.97 -19.51
C GLU A 325 9.25 11.30 -20.29
N ARG A 326 10.31 11.76 -19.59
CA ARG A 326 11.63 12.01 -20.20
C ARG A 326 12.25 10.74 -20.77
N ASP A 327 12.23 9.65 -20.01
CA ASP A 327 12.79 8.37 -20.43
C ASP A 327 12.04 7.80 -21.64
N LYS A 328 10.71 7.99 -21.70
CA LYS A 328 9.89 7.59 -22.85
C LYS A 328 10.25 8.32 -24.14
N VAL A 329 10.69 9.59 -24.01
CA VAL A 329 11.10 10.43 -25.16
C VAL A 329 12.59 10.25 -25.51
N TYR A 330 13.45 9.99 -24.52
CA TYR A 330 14.92 10.00 -24.67
C TYR A 330 15.58 8.63 -24.40
N GLY A 331 14.84 7.63 -23.93
CA GLY A 331 15.37 6.33 -23.46
C GLY A 331 16.01 5.43 -24.52
N SER A 332 16.04 5.83 -25.79
CA SER A 332 16.78 5.14 -26.82
C SER A 332 18.25 5.59 -26.95
N ARG A 333 18.67 6.65 -26.27
CA ARG A 333 20.01 7.26 -26.50
C ARG A 333 21.09 6.92 -25.45
N THR A 334 20.73 6.37 -24.28
CA THR A 334 21.70 6.18 -23.20
C THR A 334 22.32 4.77 -23.10
N LYS A 335 21.86 3.79 -23.87
CA LYS A 335 22.49 2.45 -23.95
C LYS A 335 23.59 2.26 -25.00
N GLU A 336 23.80 3.23 -25.87
CA GLU A 336 24.85 3.13 -26.93
C GLU A 336 26.19 3.77 -26.53
N SER A 337 26.33 4.38 -25.36
CA SER A 337 27.57 5.09 -24.98
C SER A 337 28.41 4.39 -23.89
N THR A 338 28.12 3.12 -23.58
CA THR A 338 28.97 2.32 -22.69
C THR A 338 29.22 0.94 -23.28
N GLN A 339 29.94 0.92 -24.41
CA GLN A 339 30.72 -0.21 -24.87
C GLN A 339 32.18 0.19 -24.93
#